data_2c41a074a17ce070452472064e6bb9a6
#
_entry.id   2c41a074a17ce070452472064e6bb9a6
#
_cell.length_a   1.000
_cell.length_b   1.000
_cell.length_c   1.000
_cell.angle_alpha   90.00
_cell.angle_beta   90.00
_cell.angle_gamma   90.00
#
_symmetry.space_group_name_H-M   'P 1'
#
loop_
_entity.id
_entity.type
_entity.pdbx_description
1 polymer ?
#
loop_
_entity_poly.entity_id
_entity_poly.type
_entity_poly.pdbx_seq_one_letter_code
_entity_poly.pdbx_strand_id
1 'polypeptide(L)'
;MAFNAPLLERIPREIAAVGDYEPYARRRLDDNAWTYLHSGSADELTFRWNKEAFDRLRLNGRVLADVRGGHTRLELFGQRYEHPLFLAPVAHQKLFHPEGELATVLGAGALQAGMVVSTLA
;
A
#
# COMPACT_ATOMS: atom_id res chain seq x y z
N MET A 1 21.15 -8.69 -4.19
CA MET A 1 19.98 -9.46 -4.67
C MET A 1 19.71 -9.11 -6.12
N ALA A 2 19.48 -10.09 -6.96
CA ALA A 2 19.09 -9.86 -8.35
C ALA A 2 17.57 -9.95 -8.43
N PHE A 3 16.91 -8.92 -8.96
CA PHE A 3 15.49 -8.97 -9.24
C PHE A 3 15.25 -9.74 -10.55
N ASN A 4 14.22 -10.58 -10.59
CA ASN A 4 13.90 -11.42 -11.75
C ASN A 4 13.34 -10.63 -12.95
N ALA A 5 12.83 -9.43 -12.72
CA ALA A 5 12.29 -8.55 -13.76
C ALA A 5 12.62 -7.08 -13.46
N PRO A 6 12.65 -6.20 -14.47
CA PRO A 6 12.86 -4.76 -14.28
C PRO A 6 11.69 -4.11 -13.54
N LEU A 7 11.92 -2.87 -13.07
CA LEU A 7 10.84 -2.00 -12.58
C LEU A 7 9.88 -1.65 -13.73
N LEU A 8 8.63 -1.40 -13.38
CA LEU A 8 7.67 -0.85 -14.32
C LEU A 8 8.03 0.61 -14.63
N GLU A 9 8.22 0.93 -15.89
CA GLU A 9 8.49 2.31 -16.34
C GLU A 9 7.22 3.18 -16.34
N ARG A 10 6.06 2.53 -16.43
CA ARG A 10 4.73 3.15 -16.40
C ARG A 10 3.72 2.19 -15.83
N ILE A 11 2.62 2.73 -15.30
CA ILE A 11 1.49 1.92 -14.82
C ILE A 11 0.81 1.25 -16.01
N PRO A 12 0.75 -0.09 -16.08
CA PRO A 12 -0.02 -0.81 -17.09
C PRO A 12 -1.51 -0.42 -17.06
N ARG A 13 -2.14 -0.43 -18.24
CA ARG A 13 -3.54 0.02 -18.38
C ARG A 13 -4.55 -0.84 -17.65
N GLU A 14 -4.23 -2.10 -17.42
CA GLU A 14 -5.06 -3.09 -16.72
C GLU A 14 -5.03 -2.93 -15.19
N ILE A 15 -4.12 -2.12 -14.64
CA ILE A 15 -4.05 -1.87 -13.19
C ILE A 15 -5.10 -0.81 -12.84
N ALA A 16 -6.16 -1.23 -12.16
CA ALA A 16 -7.23 -0.40 -11.64
C ALA A 16 -7.18 -0.25 -10.11
N ALA A 17 -6.59 -1.22 -9.40
CA ALA A 17 -6.49 -1.27 -7.95
C ALA A 17 -5.10 -1.73 -7.49
N VAL A 18 -4.76 -1.48 -6.22
CA VAL A 18 -3.47 -1.88 -5.65
C VAL A 18 -3.23 -3.38 -5.76
N GLY A 19 -4.27 -4.21 -5.60
CA GLY A 19 -4.18 -5.67 -5.74
C GLY A 19 -3.71 -6.13 -7.12
N ASP A 20 -3.95 -5.34 -8.16
CA ASP A 20 -3.58 -5.71 -9.55
C ASP A 20 -2.06 -5.67 -9.79
N TYR A 21 -1.29 -5.08 -8.86
CA TYR A 21 0.18 -5.15 -8.90
C TYR A 21 0.75 -6.51 -8.47
N GLU A 22 -0.03 -7.36 -7.79
CA GLU A 22 0.44 -8.64 -7.24
C GLU A 22 1.12 -9.53 -8.28
N PRO A 23 0.57 -9.76 -9.50
CA PRO A 23 1.23 -10.57 -10.52
C PRO A 23 2.55 -9.97 -11.02
N TYR A 24 2.69 -8.65 -11.01
CA TYR A 24 3.92 -7.97 -11.38
C TYR A 24 4.99 -8.13 -10.30
N ALA A 25 4.61 -7.98 -9.03
CA ALA A 25 5.49 -8.23 -7.90
C ALA A 25 5.98 -9.68 -7.88
N ARG A 26 5.09 -10.65 -8.09
CA ARG A 26 5.43 -12.09 -8.13
C ARG A 26 6.47 -12.42 -9.20
N ARG A 27 6.36 -11.82 -10.39
CA ARG A 27 7.34 -12.04 -11.47
C ARG A 27 8.70 -11.41 -11.18
N ARG A 28 8.72 -10.34 -10.39
CA ARG A 28 9.94 -9.60 -10.09
C ARG A 28 10.73 -10.18 -8.92
N LEU A 29 10.05 -10.67 -7.90
CA LEU A 29 10.66 -11.14 -6.66
C LEU A 29 11.11 -12.60 -6.76
N ASP A 30 12.23 -12.92 -6.11
CA ASP A 30 12.61 -14.31 -5.86
C ASP A 30 11.62 -14.97 -4.88
N ASP A 31 11.69 -16.30 -4.76
CA ASP A 31 10.74 -17.06 -3.94
C ASP A 31 10.82 -16.73 -2.45
N ASN A 32 12.00 -16.36 -1.92
CA ASN A 32 12.17 -16.01 -0.52
C ASN A 32 11.54 -14.64 -0.22
N ALA A 33 11.84 -13.63 -1.04
CA ALA A 33 11.26 -12.31 -0.92
C ALA A 33 9.74 -12.34 -1.12
N TRP A 34 9.27 -13.14 -2.08
CA TRP A 34 7.85 -13.35 -2.29
C TRP A 34 7.17 -14.00 -1.09
N THR A 35 7.72 -15.10 -0.57
CA THR A 35 7.16 -15.79 0.59
C THR A 35 7.10 -14.87 1.81
N TYR A 36 8.18 -14.12 2.07
CA TYR A 36 8.19 -13.16 3.17
C TYR A 36 7.07 -12.10 3.03
N LEU A 37 6.85 -11.58 1.83
CA LEU A 37 5.87 -10.52 1.60
C LEU A 37 4.43 -11.03 1.58
N HIS A 38 4.20 -12.22 1.04
CA HIS A 38 2.87 -12.72 0.69
C HIS A 38 2.29 -13.72 1.70
N SER A 39 3.08 -14.26 2.62
CA SER A 39 2.59 -15.21 3.61
C SER A 39 2.21 -14.56 4.94
N GLY A 40 1.28 -15.20 5.62
CA GLY A 40 0.89 -14.87 6.99
C GLY A 40 1.51 -15.82 8.00
N SER A 41 1.22 -15.62 9.28
CA SER A 41 1.68 -16.44 10.39
C SER A 41 0.75 -17.65 10.59
N ALA A 42 1.32 -18.80 10.92
CA ALA A 42 0.61 -20.06 11.24
C ALA A 42 -0.46 -20.40 10.17
N ASP A 43 -1.72 -20.52 10.56
CA ASP A 43 -2.84 -20.87 9.68
C ASP A 43 -3.34 -19.70 8.80
N GLU A 44 -2.66 -18.55 8.84
CA GLU A 44 -2.98 -17.36 8.06
C GLU A 44 -4.41 -16.82 8.28
N LEU A 45 -5.02 -17.08 9.43
CA LEU A 45 -6.39 -16.64 9.71
C LEU A 45 -6.50 -15.11 9.66
N THR A 46 -5.64 -14.40 10.37
CA THR A 46 -5.64 -12.93 10.39
C THR A 46 -5.33 -12.34 9.02
N PHE A 47 -4.43 -12.96 8.26
CA PHE A 47 -4.13 -12.54 6.90
C PHE A 47 -5.37 -12.57 6.00
N ARG A 48 -6.16 -13.65 6.06
CA ARG A 48 -7.44 -13.75 5.34
C ARG A 48 -8.47 -12.75 5.85
N TRP A 49 -8.64 -12.64 7.17
CA TRP A 49 -9.61 -11.72 7.77
C TRP A 49 -9.34 -10.26 7.42
N ASN A 50 -8.10 -9.85 7.27
CA ASN A 50 -7.76 -8.49 6.84
C ASN A 50 -8.35 -8.15 5.46
N LYS A 51 -8.39 -9.09 4.54
CA LYS A 51 -9.03 -8.93 3.22
C LYS A 51 -10.55 -8.99 3.33
N GLU A 52 -11.08 -10.02 3.98
CA GLU A 52 -12.52 -10.24 4.15
C GLU A 52 -13.23 -9.10 4.91
N ALA A 53 -12.52 -8.38 5.78
CA ALA A 53 -13.08 -7.25 6.51
C ALA A 53 -13.58 -6.15 5.56
N PHE A 54 -12.88 -5.90 4.46
CA PHE A 54 -13.32 -4.92 3.45
C PHE A 54 -14.59 -5.36 2.73
N ASP A 55 -14.78 -6.66 2.48
CA ASP A 55 -15.97 -7.20 1.84
C ASP A 55 -17.25 -7.01 2.67
N ARG A 56 -17.09 -6.83 3.98
CA ARG A 56 -18.21 -6.59 4.90
C ARG A 56 -18.62 -5.11 4.98
N LEU A 57 -17.79 -4.20 4.50
CA LEU A 57 -18.09 -2.77 4.49
C LEU A 57 -18.99 -2.44 3.29
N ARG A 58 -19.96 -1.56 3.53
CA ARG A 58 -20.86 -1.06 2.50
C ARG A 58 -20.88 0.46 2.52
N LEU A 59 -20.69 1.06 1.36
CA LEU A 59 -20.88 2.50 1.18
C LEU A 59 -22.37 2.79 1.03
N ASN A 60 -22.95 3.51 1.99
CA ASN A 60 -24.35 3.95 1.92
C ASN A 60 -24.38 5.36 1.31
N GLY A 61 -24.52 5.42 0.00
CA GLY A 61 -24.63 6.68 -0.74
C GLY A 61 -25.95 7.41 -0.41
N ARG A 62 -25.86 8.74 -0.25
CA ARG A 62 -27.04 9.61 -0.09
C ARG A 62 -27.27 10.38 -1.38
N VAL A 63 -28.42 10.15 -1.99
CA VAL A 63 -28.85 10.92 -3.18
C VAL A 63 -29.20 12.34 -2.74
N LEU A 64 -28.82 13.34 -3.54
CA LEU A 64 -29.07 14.77 -3.31
C LEU A 64 -28.46 15.34 -2.01
N ALA A 65 -27.47 14.67 -1.43
CA ALA A 65 -26.74 15.25 -0.31
C ALA A 65 -25.91 16.46 -0.78
N ASP A 66 -25.92 17.52 -0.02
CA ASP A 66 -25.04 18.66 -0.27
C ASP A 66 -23.61 18.28 0.13
N VAL A 67 -22.74 18.14 -0.85
CA VAL A 67 -21.33 17.77 -0.68
C VAL A 67 -20.38 18.93 -0.98
N ARG A 68 -20.90 20.15 -1.15
CA ARG A 68 -20.08 21.35 -1.39
C ARG A 68 -19.15 21.58 -0.21
N GLY A 69 -17.87 21.80 -0.51
CA GLY A 69 -16.84 22.00 0.51
C GLY A 69 -16.44 20.71 1.26
N GLY A 70 -16.96 19.55 0.85
CA GLY A 70 -16.51 18.26 1.38
C GLY A 70 -15.02 18.02 1.10
N HIS A 71 -14.31 17.47 2.07
CA HIS A 71 -12.90 17.10 1.94
C HIS A 71 -12.53 15.96 2.89
N THR A 72 -11.40 15.32 2.64
CA THR A 72 -10.87 14.25 3.47
C THR A 72 -9.71 14.69 4.37
N ARG A 73 -9.43 15.98 4.42
CA ARG A 73 -8.35 16.56 5.24
C ARG A 73 -8.57 16.25 6.72
N LEU A 74 -7.50 15.96 7.42
CA LEU A 74 -7.50 15.75 8.87
C LEU A 74 -6.26 16.38 9.50
N GLU A 75 -6.34 16.61 10.79
CA GLU A 75 -5.23 17.00 11.65
C GLU A 75 -4.86 15.82 12.55
N LEU A 76 -3.59 15.38 12.48
CA LEU A 76 -3.09 14.26 13.26
C LEU A 76 -1.63 14.50 13.63
N PHE A 77 -1.25 14.23 14.90
CA PHE A 77 0.09 14.46 15.42
C PHE A 77 0.60 15.91 15.22
N GLY A 78 -0.31 16.90 15.31
CA GLY A 78 0.02 18.31 15.11
C GLY A 78 0.32 18.69 13.66
N GLN A 79 0.05 17.83 12.70
CA GLN A 79 0.21 18.06 11.26
C GLN A 79 -1.12 17.92 10.53
N ARG A 80 -1.26 18.69 9.45
CA ARG A 80 -2.41 18.65 8.56
C ARG A 80 -2.09 17.76 7.36
N TYR A 81 -2.99 16.82 7.07
CA TYR A 81 -2.93 15.93 5.92
C TYR A 81 -4.10 16.19 4.98
N GLU A 82 -3.88 16.09 3.67
CA GLU A 82 -4.92 16.28 2.66
C GLU A 82 -5.90 15.10 2.56
N HIS A 83 -5.50 13.93 3.08
CA HIS A 83 -6.34 12.73 3.12
C HIS A 83 -5.89 11.78 4.26
N PRO A 84 -6.78 10.88 4.73
CA PRO A 84 -6.51 9.98 5.86
C PRO A 84 -5.73 8.71 5.49
N LEU A 85 -4.99 8.72 4.39
CA LEU A 85 -4.22 7.55 3.95
C LEU A 85 -2.79 7.65 4.46
N PHE A 86 -2.34 6.59 5.13
CA PHE A 86 -0.98 6.45 5.64
C PHE A 86 -0.40 5.13 5.16
N LEU A 87 0.88 5.14 4.83
CA LEU A 87 1.60 3.91 4.55
C LEU A 87 2.02 3.26 5.86
N ALA A 88 1.60 2.00 6.05
CA ALA A 88 1.97 1.21 7.21
C ALA A 88 3.46 0.84 7.20
N PRO A 89 4.06 0.56 8.38
CA PRO A 89 5.45 0.12 8.44
C PRO A 89 5.60 -1.25 7.75
N VAL A 90 6.52 -1.31 6.79
CA VAL A 90 6.94 -2.55 6.11
C VAL A 90 8.43 -2.67 6.26
N ALA A 91 8.88 -3.79 6.83
CA ALA A 91 10.30 -4.06 7.06
C ALA A 91 11.02 -4.45 5.76
N HIS A 92 12.34 -4.21 5.74
CA HIS A 92 13.25 -4.74 4.71
C HIS A 92 12.83 -4.43 3.28
N GLN A 93 12.39 -3.21 2.99
CA GLN A 93 11.87 -2.86 1.66
C GLN A 93 12.89 -3.01 0.53
N LYS A 94 14.19 -3.03 0.86
CA LYS A 94 15.25 -3.35 -0.11
C LYS A 94 15.19 -4.78 -0.66
N LEU A 95 14.46 -5.69 -0.02
CA LEU A 95 14.14 -7.00 -0.60
C LEU A 95 13.23 -6.90 -1.83
N PHE A 96 12.46 -5.82 -1.96
CA PHE A 96 11.42 -5.64 -2.97
C PHE A 96 11.78 -4.55 -3.98
N HIS A 97 12.51 -3.52 -3.54
CA HIS A 97 12.89 -2.39 -4.38
C HIS A 97 14.31 -1.92 -4.06
N PRO A 98 15.14 -1.61 -5.06
CA PRO A 98 16.55 -1.24 -4.83
C PRO A 98 16.74 -0.01 -3.94
N GLU A 99 15.83 0.95 -4.00
CA GLU A 99 15.87 2.15 -3.16
C GLU A 99 15.11 1.99 -1.83
N GLY A 100 14.40 0.87 -1.64
CA GLY A 100 13.71 0.53 -0.39
C GLY A 100 12.78 1.64 0.11
N GLU A 101 12.93 1.98 1.38
CA GLU A 101 12.13 2.97 2.09
C GLU A 101 12.24 4.38 1.50
N LEU A 102 13.35 4.70 0.84
CA LEU A 102 13.52 6.00 0.18
C LEU A 102 12.52 6.18 -0.96
N ALA A 103 12.35 5.18 -1.83
CA ALA A 103 11.35 5.24 -2.89
C ALA A 103 9.94 5.37 -2.32
N THR A 104 9.64 4.66 -1.23
CA THR A 104 8.34 4.69 -0.58
C THR A 104 8.04 6.08 0.02
N VAL A 105 8.98 6.70 0.71
CA VAL A 105 8.77 8.03 1.31
C VAL A 105 8.64 9.13 0.26
N LEU A 106 9.38 9.02 -0.85
CA LEU A 106 9.23 9.95 -1.98
C LEU A 106 7.85 9.82 -2.63
N GLY A 107 7.36 8.59 -2.83
CA GLY A 107 6.01 8.34 -3.33
C GLY A 107 4.92 8.85 -2.39
N ALA A 108 5.06 8.60 -1.08
CA ALA A 108 4.14 9.13 -0.07
C ALA A 108 4.12 10.67 -0.07
N GLY A 109 5.31 11.30 -0.08
CA GLY A 109 5.44 12.76 -0.09
C GLY A 109 4.83 13.41 -1.33
N ALA A 110 4.94 12.79 -2.50
CA ALA A 110 4.33 13.28 -3.74
C ALA A 110 2.80 13.36 -3.66
N LEU A 111 2.18 12.52 -2.83
CA LEU A 111 0.74 12.50 -2.59
C LEU A 111 0.33 13.11 -1.24
N GLN A 112 1.27 13.74 -0.53
CA GLN A 112 1.04 14.31 0.81
C GLN A 112 0.49 13.28 1.81
N ALA A 113 0.86 12.01 1.64
CA ALA A 113 0.52 10.92 2.53
C ALA A 113 1.51 10.80 3.68
N GLY A 114 1.03 10.42 4.86
CA GLY A 114 1.89 10.02 5.96
C GLY A 114 2.51 8.64 5.73
N MET A 115 3.70 8.42 6.29
CA MET A 115 4.35 7.11 6.29
C MET A 115 4.88 6.80 7.69
N VAL A 116 4.69 5.58 8.13
CA VAL A 116 5.32 5.03 9.33
C VAL A 116 6.49 4.15 8.91
N VAL A 117 7.69 4.49 9.36
CA VAL A 117 8.90 3.72 9.06
C VAL A 117 9.01 2.54 10.01
N SER A 118 9.33 1.36 9.48
CA SER A 118 9.58 0.17 10.28
C SER A 118 10.86 0.31 11.11
N THR A 119 10.91 -0.31 12.27
CA THR A 119 12.14 -0.43 13.07
C THR A 119 13.20 -1.32 12.41
N LEU A 120 12.82 -2.06 11.37
CA LEU A 120 13.67 -2.91 10.54
C LEU A 120 13.88 -2.33 9.12
N ALA A 121 13.89 -1.01 8.99
CA ALA A 121 14.20 -0.31 7.75
C ALA A 121 15.69 -0.38 7.41
#